data_50545fd7d09b0c2a526f9e2a12bcacce
#
_entry.id   50545fd7d09b0c2a526f9e2a12bcacce
#
_cell.length_a   1.000
_cell.length_b   1.000
_cell.length_c   1.000
_cell.angle_alpha   90.00
_cell.angle_beta   90.00
_cell.angle_gamma   90.00
#
_symmetry.space_group_name_H-M   'P 1'
#
loop_
_entity.id
_entity.type
_entity.pdbx_description
1 polymer ?
#
loop_
_entity_poly.entity_id
_entity_poly.type
_entity_poly.pdbx_seq_one_letter_code
_entity_poly.pdbx_strand_id
1 'polypeptide(L)'
;LGLRAATGLFLSVLLHEVGHALAARRYGVATRRITLWLLGGVAQMERIPREPMKELVIALAGPLVSLLLFLLFRALPWEAGALGFLGRYLALVNLGLALFNLLPALPLDGGRVYRALLALRKPYLQATRQAVALSQALAWALGLFGLLVLNPLLVLMAFFVYMASRADAEATLLAQALEGLKVKDLMTPNPIVLPPDLPVEEALALALRHKVSGFPVVAEGRLLGVVGLEGLEG
;
A
#
# COMPACT_ATOMS: atom_id res chain seq x y z
N LEU A 1 19.23 15.08 22.79
CA LEU A 1 18.33 15.77 21.86
C LEU A 1 17.96 14.88 20.69
N GLY A 2 18.91 14.22 20.03
CA GLY A 2 18.68 13.38 18.85
C GLY A 2 17.64 12.25 19.07
N LEU A 3 17.74 11.52 20.17
CA LEU A 3 16.76 10.46 20.49
C LEU A 3 15.32 11.03 20.64
N ARG A 4 15.15 12.18 21.31
CA ARG A 4 13.85 12.85 21.46
C ARG A 4 13.30 13.32 20.11
N ALA A 5 14.15 13.84 19.23
CA ALA A 5 13.77 14.25 17.89
C ALA A 5 13.34 13.06 17.04
N ALA A 6 14.08 11.95 17.08
CA ALA A 6 13.73 10.71 16.39
C ALA A 6 12.40 10.12 16.92
N THR A 7 12.21 10.05 18.23
CA THR A 7 10.96 9.61 18.84
C THR A 7 9.79 10.49 18.41
N GLY A 8 9.97 11.81 18.42
CA GLY A 8 8.95 12.77 17.96
C GLY A 8 8.59 12.60 16.48
N LEU A 9 9.57 12.34 15.63
CA LEU A 9 9.35 12.02 14.21
C LEU A 9 8.50 10.75 14.05
N PHE A 10 8.89 9.64 14.71
CA PHE A 10 8.14 8.40 14.62
C PHE A 10 6.72 8.52 15.18
N LEU A 11 6.53 9.27 16.28
CA LEU A 11 5.20 9.55 16.81
C LEU A 11 4.37 10.39 15.85
N SER A 12 4.97 11.36 15.17
CA SER A 12 4.28 12.18 14.14
C SER A 12 3.81 11.32 12.97
N VAL A 13 4.67 10.42 12.46
CA VAL A 13 4.30 9.46 11.42
C VAL A 13 3.21 8.51 11.91
N LEU A 14 3.34 7.97 13.13
CA LEU A 14 2.31 7.09 13.71
C LEU A 14 0.95 7.79 13.81
N LEU A 15 0.91 9.03 14.29
CA LEU A 15 -0.34 9.79 14.42
C LEU A 15 -0.96 10.11 13.05
N HIS A 16 -0.12 10.39 12.04
CA HIS A 16 -0.57 10.53 10.66
C HIS A 16 -1.29 9.25 10.17
N GLU A 17 -0.67 8.07 10.36
CA GLU A 17 -1.26 6.78 9.99
C GLU A 17 -2.52 6.45 10.79
N VAL A 18 -2.54 6.80 12.07
CA VAL A 18 -3.75 6.67 12.92
C VAL A 18 -4.89 7.54 12.38
N GLY A 19 -4.59 8.71 11.83
CA GLY A 19 -5.58 9.55 11.14
C GLY A 19 -6.28 8.79 10.01
N HIS A 20 -5.53 8.15 9.14
CA HIS A 20 -6.07 7.31 8.07
C HIS A 20 -6.89 6.13 8.63
N ALA A 21 -6.35 5.44 9.64
CA ALA A 21 -7.01 4.28 10.25
C ALA A 21 -8.35 4.64 10.90
N LEU A 22 -8.44 5.76 11.59
CA LEU A 22 -9.67 6.25 12.21
C LEU A 22 -10.72 6.64 11.16
N ALA A 23 -10.29 7.32 10.09
CA ALA A 23 -11.17 7.65 8.97
C ALA A 23 -11.69 6.39 8.26
N ALA A 24 -10.81 5.39 8.02
CA ALA A 24 -11.17 4.11 7.43
C ALA A 24 -12.18 3.33 8.29
N ARG A 25 -11.95 3.30 9.61
CA ARG A 25 -12.85 2.65 10.57
C ARG A 25 -14.26 3.22 10.55
N ARG A 26 -14.41 4.54 10.35
CA ARG A 26 -15.72 5.19 10.22
C ARG A 26 -16.53 4.65 9.03
N TYR A 27 -15.86 4.16 8.01
CA TYR A 27 -16.47 3.54 6.82
C TYR A 27 -16.48 2.00 6.85
N GLY A 28 -16.25 1.40 8.02
CA GLY A 28 -16.28 -0.05 8.20
C GLY A 28 -15.07 -0.79 7.62
N VAL A 29 -13.98 -0.06 7.31
CA VAL A 29 -12.74 -0.64 6.80
C VAL A 29 -11.81 -0.90 7.97
N ALA A 30 -11.51 -2.18 8.23
CA ALA A 30 -10.57 -2.55 9.28
C ALA A 30 -9.12 -2.31 8.84
N THR A 31 -8.32 -1.76 9.75
CA THR A 31 -6.87 -1.67 9.59
C THR A 31 -6.23 -2.83 10.34
N ARG A 32 -5.61 -3.76 9.60
CA ARG A 32 -4.98 -4.96 10.19
C ARG A 32 -3.66 -4.66 10.84
N ARG A 33 -2.86 -3.76 10.26
CA ARG A 33 -1.52 -3.45 10.71
C ARG A 33 -1.11 -2.04 10.29
N ILE A 34 -0.39 -1.36 11.16
CA ILE A 34 0.34 -0.13 10.81
C ILE A 34 1.82 -0.49 10.87
N THR A 35 2.51 -0.39 9.74
CA THR A 35 3.95 -0.66 9.65
C THR A 35 4.67 0.68 9.45
N LEU A 36 5.59 1.00 10.35
CA LEU A 36 6.43 2.18 10.25
C LEU A 36 7.76 1.80 9.60
N TRP A 37 8.13 2.52 8.55
CA TRP A 37 9.40 2.39 7.86
C TRP A 37 10.21 3.67 8.01
N LEU A 38 11.49 3.62 7.68
CA LEU A 38 12.37 4.77 7.75
C LEU A 38 11.90 5.97 6.88
N LEU A 39 11.19 5.69 5.80
CA LEU A 39 10.68 6.69 4.84
C LEU A 39 9.19 7.02 5.01
N GLY A 40 8.53 6.51 6.06
CA GLY A 40 7.11 6.78 6.31
C GLY A 40 6.39 5.63 7.01
N GLY A 41 5.05 5.70 7.06
CA GLY A 41 4.18 4.64 7.57
C GLY A 41 3.32 4.05 6.46
N VAL A 42 2.86 2.83 6.66
CA VAL A 42 1.87 2.18 5.80
C VAL A 42 0.81 1.51 6.67
N ALA A 43 -0.40 2.03 6.62
CA ALA A 43 -1.55 1.37 7.22
C ALA A 43 -2.09 0.32 6.25
N GLN A 44 -1.93 -0.97 6.60
CA GLN A 44 -2.49 -2.06 5.82
C GLN A 44 -3.99 -2.19 6.09
N MET A 45 -4.80 -1.61 5.23
CA MET A 45 -6.25 -1.72 5.25
C MET A 45 -6.69 -2.99 4.50
N GLU A 46 -7.75 -3.65 4.98
CA GLU A 46 -8.29 -4.88 4.34
C GLU A 46 -8.75 -4.63 2.91
N ARG A 47 -9.38 -3.48 2.68
CA ARG A 47 -9.76 -2.97 1.35
C ARG A 47 -9.76 -1.46 1.36
N ILE A 48 -9.18 -0.86 0.35
CA ILE A 48 -9.36 0.57 0.10
C ILE A 48 -10.74 0.72 -0.56
N PRO A 49 -11.67 1.51 0.02
CA PRO A 49 -12.96 1.73 -0.61
C PRO A 49 -12.76 2.34 -2.00
N ARG A 50 -13.40 1.78 -3.01
CA ARG A 50 -13.42 2.34 -4.37
C ARG A 50 -14.48 3.44 -4.54
N GLU A 51 -15.18 3.77 -3.47
CA GLU A 51 -16.10 4.89 -3.42
C GLU A 51 -15.29 6.19 -3.31
N PRO A 52 -15.34 7.09 -4.31
CA PRO A 52 -14.44 8.23 -4.41
C PRO A 52 -14.43 9.12 -3.17
N MET A 53 -15.62 9.39 -2.58
CA MET A 53 -15.72 10.21 -1.38
C MET A 53 -15.10 9.56 -0.15
N LYS A 54 -15.24 8.25 0.01
CA LYS A 54 -14.61 7.53 1.12
C LYS A 54 -13.08 7.52 0.98
N GLU A 55 -12.59 7.24 -0.23
CA GLU A 55 -11.16 7.31 -0.52
C GLU A 55 -10.59 8.70 -0.26
N LEU A 56 -11.29 9.75 -0.70
CA LEU A 56 -10.90 11.14 -0.50
C LEU A 56 -10.76 11.50 0.99
N VAL A 57 -11.79 11.18 1.79
CA VAL A 57 -11.77 11.46 3.24
C VAL A 57 -10.66 10.68 3.94
N ILE A 58 -10.49 9.41 3.62
CA ILE A 58 -9.41 8.59 4.20
C ILE A 58 -8.04 9.15 3.82
N ALA A 59 -7.82 9.49 2.55
CA ALA A 59 -6.54 10.02 2.08
C ALA A 59 -6.20 11.38 2.68
N LEU A 60 -7.17 12.24 2.93
CA LEU A 60 -6.95 13.56 3.56
C LEU A 60 -6.74 13.47 5.08
N ALA A 61 -7.18 12.41 5.74
CA ALA A 61 -7.18 12.32 7.20
C ALA A 61 -5.76 12.35 7.79
N GLY A 62 -4.79 11.66 7.18
CA GLY A 62 -3.38 11.68 7.61
C GLY A 62 -2.75 13.08 7.51
N PRO A 63 -2.73 13.69 6.30
CA PRO A 63 -2.25 15.07 6.13
C PRO A 63 -2.93 16.07 7.05
N LEU A 64 -4.24 15.92 7.31
CA LEU A 64 -4.96 16.78 8.24
C LEU A 64 -4.42 16.65 9.67
N VAL A 65 -4.18 15.43 10.16
CA VAL A 65 -3.57 15.21 11.48
C VAL A 65 -2.20 15.86 11.54
N SER A 66 -1.35 15.68 10.52
CA SER A 66 -0.03 16.31 10.47
C SER A 66 -0.14 17.84 10.47
N LEU A 67 -1.08 18.42 9.74
CA LEU A 67 -1.31 19.86 9.74
C LEU A 67 -1.77 20.36 11.11
N LEU A 68 -2.66 19.64 11.79
CA LEU A 68 -3.09 19.97 13.15
C LEU A 68 -1.93 19.91 14.15
N LEU A 69 -1.07 18.91 14.04
CA LEU A 69 0.15 18.81 14.86
C LEU A 69 1.12 19.96 14.58
N PHE A 70 1.31 20.33 13.30
CA PHE A 70 2.09 21.52 12.94
C PHE A 70 1.56 22.77 13.63
N LEU A 71 0.24 23.02 13.53
CA LEU A 71 -0.39 24.18 14.15
C LEU A 71 -0.26 24.16 15.67
N LEU A 72 -0.46 23.00 16.30
CA LEU A 72 -0.29 22.80 17.73
C LEU A 72 1.15 23.14 18.17
N PHE A 73 2.16 22.54 17.56
CA PHE A 73 3.56 22.80 17.89
C PHE A 73 3.96 24.24 17.57
N ARG A 74 3.38 24.89 16.56
CA ARG A 74 3.64 26.29 16.21
C ARG A 74 3.01 27.27 17.20
N ALA A 75 1.86 26.93 17.78
CA ALA A 75 1.13 27.78 18.72
C ALA A 75 1.65 27.72 20.15
N LEU A 76 2.36 26.66 20.53
CA LEU A 76 2.91 26.52 21.88
C LEU A 76 4.04 27.54 22.14
N PRO A 77 4.09 28.17 23.33
CA PRO A 77 5.12 29.12 23.71
C PRO A 77 6.43 28.39 24.07
N TRP A 78 7.21 28.07 23.06
CA TRP A 78 8.50 27.42 23.26
C TRP A 78 9.55 28.40 23.74
N GLU A 79 10.10 28.16 24.92
CA GLU A 79 11.27 28.90 25.42
C GLU A 79 12.51 28.63 24.58
N ALA A 80 13.54 29.48 24.74
CA ALA A 80 14.82 29.23 24.11
C ALA A 80 15.49 27.97 24.68
N GLY A 81 16.34 27.32 23.87
CA GLY A 81 17.09 26.13 24.27
C GLY A 81 16.62 24.84 23.61
N ALA A 82 16.95 23.71 24.21
CA ALA A 82 16.75 22.39 23.63
C ALA A 82 15.26 22.04 23.39
N LEU A 83 14.38 22.43 24.30
CA LEU A 83 12.93 22.18 24.15
C LEU A 83 12.32 23.06 23.06
N GLY A 84 12.72 24.34 22.99
CA GLY A 84 12.28 25.22 21.92
C GLY A 84 12.76 24.78 20.55
N PHE A 85 13.99 24.25 20.45
CA PHE A 85 14.46 23.63 19.22
C PHE A 85 13.60 22.42 18.83
N LEU A 86 13.33 21.52 19.79
CA LEU A 86 12.50 20.32 19.55
C LEU A 86 11.09 20.67 19.08
N GLY A 87 10.43 21.64 19.70
CA GLY A 87 9.09 22.08 19.30
C GLY A 87 9.05 22.64 17.88
N ARG A 88 10.01 23.52 17.53
CA ARG A 88 10.14 24.03 16.15
C ARG A 88 10.47 22.93 15.14
N TYR A 89 11.35 22.00 15.52
CA TYR A 89 11.67 20.83 14.68
C TYR A 89 10.43 19.99 14.41
N LEU A 90 9.63 19.65 15.44
CA LEU A 90 8.40 18.85 15.28
C LEU A 90 7.33 19.59 14.47
N ALA A 91 7.24 20.92 14.61
CA ALA A 91 6.38 21.71 13.74
C ALA A 91 6.80 21.55 12.27
N LEU A 92 8.06 21.76 11.94
CA LEU A 92 8.56 21.62 10.56
C LEU A 92 8.42 20.20 10.02
N VAL A 93 8.69 19.19 10.84
CA VAL A 93 8.49 17.77 10.46
C VAL A 93 7.04 17.51 10.06
N ASN A 94 6.08 17.95 10.87
CA ASN A 94 4.66 17.72 10.59
C ASN A 94 4.16 18.52 9.38
N LEU A 95 4.67 19.73 9.18
CA LEU A 95 4.39 20.49 7.95
C LEU A 95 4.98 19.77 6.73
N GLY A 96 6.23 19.33 6.80
CA GLY A 96 6.87 18.55 5.73
C GLY A 96 6.12 17.27 5.44
N LEU A 97 5.69 16.53 6.47
CA LEU A 97 4.92 15.30 6.35
C LEU A 97 3.57 15.55 5.63
N ALA A 98 2.86 16.63 6.01
CA ALA A 98 1.61 17.00 5.35
C ALA A 98 1.82 17.37 3.88
N LEU A 99 2.77 18.27 3.59
CA LEU A 99 3.02 18.77 2.23
C LEU A 99 3.55 17.67 1.32
N PHE A 100 4.50 16.85 1.82
CA PHE A 100 5.07 15.74 1.05
C PHE A 100 4.01 14.69 0.69
N ASN A 101 3.18 14.29 1.66
CA ASN A 101 2.11 13.33 1.40
C ASN A 101 1.00 13.88 0.52
N LEU A 102 0.82 15.21 0.42
CA LEU A 102 -0.14 15.83 -0.50
C LEU A 102 0.37 16.00 -1.93
N LEU A 103 1.61 15.60 -2.24
CA LEU A 103 2.08 15.55 -3.63
C LEU A 103 1.19 14.60 -4.44
N PRO A 104 0.75 15.00 -5.66
CA PRO A 104 -0.20 14.24 -6.45
C PRO A 104 0.46 13.05 -7.16
N ALA A 105 1.15 12.23 -6.40
CA ALA A 105 1.88 11.05 -6.88
C ALA A 105 1.56 9.82 -6.03
N LEU A 106 1.04 8.76 -6.61
CA LEU A 106 0.91 7.46 -5.95
C LEU A 106 2.31 6.91 -5.62
N PRO A 107 2.53 6.29 -4.46
CA PRO A 107 1.54 5.85 -3.47
C PRO A 107 1.19 6.88 -2.39
N LEU A 108 1.63 8.14 -2.52
CA LEU A 108 1.36 9.19 -1.54
C LEU A 108 -0.15 9.51 -1.46
N ASP A 109 -0.56 10.11 -0.35
CA ASP A 109 -1.97 10.46 -0.13
C ASP A 109 -2.51 11.42 -1.17
N GLY A 110 -1.71 12.38 -1.62
CA GLY A 110 -2.07 13.32 -2.68
C GLY A 110 -2.35 12.63 -4.02
N GLY A 111 -1.67 11.54 -4.33
CA GLY A 111 -2.00 10.69 -5.49
C GLY A 111 -3.36 10.02 -5.34
N ARG A 112 -3.70 9.56 -4.14
CA ARG A 112 -5.01 8.99 -3.82
C ARG A 112 -6.11 10.06 -3.84
N VAL A 113 -5.84 11.25 -3.29
CA VAL A 113 -6.73 12.41 -3.37
C VAL A 113 -7.00 12.76 -4.84
N TYR A 114 -5.97 12.84 -5.67
CA TYR A 114 -6.10 13.13 -7.10
C TYR A 114 -6.93 12.06 -7.81
N ARG A 115 -6.66 10.77 -7.56
CA ARG A 115 -7.46 9.65 -8.08
C ARG A 115 -8.92 9.76 -7.67
N ALA A 116 -9.19 9.99 -6.39
CA ALA A 116 -10.53 10.11 -5.85
C ALA A 116 -11.31 11.28 -6.50
N LEU A 117 -10.69 12.44 -6.66
CA LEU A 117 -11.28 13.59 -7.33
C LEU A 117 -11.63 13.30 -8.80
N LEU A 118 -10.74 12.62 -9.52
CA LEU A 118 -11.02 12.16 -10.89
C LEU A 118 -12.18 11.16 -10.93
N ALA A 119 -12.23 10.23 -9.97
CA ALA A 119 -13.24 9.19 -9.89
C ALA A 119 -14.65 9.72 -9.55
N LEU A 120 -14.77 10.96 -9.08
CA LEU A 120 -16.08 11.64 -8.98
C LEU A 120 -16.76 11.89 -10.34
N ARG A 121 -15.98 11.93 -11.42
CA ARG A 121 -16.45 12.24 -12.77
C ARG A 121 -16.13 11.18 -13.82
N LYS A 122 -15.30 10.20 -13.49
CA LYS A 122 -14.80 9.17 -14.40
C LYS A 122 -14.89 7.79 -13.73
N PRO A 123 -14.97 6.69 -14.51
CA PRO A 123 -14.82 5.34 -13.97
C PRO A 123 -13.50 5.21 -13.18
N TYR A 124 -13.55 4.51 -12.05
CA TYR A 124 -12.42 4.37 -11.12
C TYR A 124 -11.13 3.89 -11.80
N LEU A 125 -11.25 2.96 -12.77
CA LEU A 125 -10.12 2.47 -13.55
C LEU A 125 -9.45 3.59 -14.38
N GLN A 126 -10.25 4.45 -15.02
CA GLN A 126 -9.69 5.56 -15.80
C GLN A 126 -9.03 6.59 -14.88
N ALA A 127 -9.64 6.86 -13.72
CA ALA A 127 -9.06 7.71 -12.69
C ALA A 127 -7.72 7.16 -12.21
N THR A 128 -7.64 5.85 -11.93
CA THR A 128 -6.40 5.18 -11.53
C THR A 128 -5.32 5.28 -12.60
N ARG A 129 -5.65 5.00 -13.86
CA ARG A 129 -4.68 5.11 -14.98
C ARG A 129 -4.11 6.53 -15.11
N GLN A 130 -4.95 7.56 -14.96
CA GLN A 130 -4.50 8.96 -15.01
C GLN A 130 -3.64 9.33 -13.79
N ALA A 131 -4.00 8.88 -12.60
CA ALA A 131 -3.20 9.09 -11.39
C ALA A 131 -1.82 8.43 -11.51
N VAL A 132 -1.77 7.21 -12.04
CA VAL A 132 -0.50 6.49 -12.29
C VAL A 132 0.34 7.21 -13.35
N ALA A 133 -0.27 7.65 -14.44
CA ALA A 133 0.45 8.38 -15.50
C ALA A 133 1.08 9.68 -14.95
N LEU A 134 0.34 10.44 -14.14
CA LEU A 134 0.87 11.64 -13.47
C LEU A 134 2.01 11.27 -12.50
N SER A 135 1.84 10.22 -11.70
CA SER A 135 2.87 9.76 -10.74
C SER A 135 4.16 9.37 -11.46
N GLN A 136 4.04 8.68 -12.58
CA GLN A 136 5.20 8.28 -13.40
C GLN A 136 5.88 9.51 -14.05
N ALA A 137 5.10 10.47 -14.56
CA ALA A 137 5.66 11.70 -15.09
C ALA A 137 6.42 12.50 -14.03
N LEU A 138 5.86 12.62 -12.82
CA LEU A 138 6.53 13.25 -11.68
C LEU A 138 7.78 12.47 -11.23
N ALA A 139 7.72 11.15 -11.23
CA ALA A 139 8.88 10.30 -10.93
C ALA A 139 10.01 10.51 -11.94
N TRP A 140 9.70 10.54 -13.25
CA TRP A 140 10.69 10.85 -14.28
C TRP A 140 11.28 12.24 -14.12
N ALA A 141 10.46 13.27 -13.86
CA ALA A 141 10.93 14.64 -13.63
C ALA A 141 11.84 14.71 -12.39
N LEU A 142 11.46 14.04 -11.28
CA LEU A 142 12.25 13.99 -10.06
C LEU A 142 13.57 13.23 -10.27
N GLY A 143 13.55 12.12 -10.99
CA GLY A 143 14.73 11.33 -11.30
C GLY A 143 15.72 12.09 -12.18
N LEU A 144 15.22 12.76 -13.23
CA LEU A 144 16.06 13.60 -14.08
C LEU A 144 16.65 14.79 -13.31
N PHE A 145 15.84 15.46 -12.50
CA PHE A 145 16.32 16.52 -11.62
C PHE A 145 17.39 16.01 -10.64
N GLY A 146 17.16 14.84 -10.02
CA GLY A 146 18.14 14.19 -9.13
C GLY A 146 19.48 13.90 -9.82
N LEU A 147 19.45 13.48 -11.09
CA LEU A 147 20.65 13.28 -11.91
C LEU A 147 21.37 14.61 -12.20
N LEU A 148 20.62 15.66 -12.54
CA LEU A 148 21.18 16.98 -12.84
C LEU A 148 21.88 17.61 -11.63
N VAL A 149 21.32 17.44 -10.42
CA VAL A 149 21.92 17.95 -9.18
C VAL A 149 22.83 16.94 -8.49
N LEU A 150 23.12 15.80 -9.12
CA LEU A 150 23.95 14.72 -8.60
C LEU A 150 23.51 14.24 -7.21
N ASN A 151 22.20 14.18 -6.97
CA ASN A 151 21.63 13.72 -5.70
C ASN A 151 21.03 12.31 -5.84
N PRO A 152 21.76 11.27 -5.38
CA PRO A 152 21.32 9.88 -5.53
C PRO A 152 20.05 9.58 -4.74
N LEU A 153 19.76 10.32 -3.67
CA LEU A 153 18.55 10.13 -2.87
C LEU A 153 17.29 10.50 -3.68
N LEU A 154 17.34 11.59 -4.46
CA LEU A 154 16.22 12.00 -5.32
C LEU A 154 15.97 10.96 -6.43
N VAL A 155 17.04 10.39 -6.99
CA VAL A 155 16.94 9.32 -8.01
C VAL A 155 16.30 8.07 -7.39
N LEU A 156 16.72 7.69 -6.17
CA LEU A 156 16.15 6.55 -5.45
C LEU A 156 14.66 6.78 -5.12
N MET A 157 14.30 7.98 -4.67
CA MET A 157 12.90 8.35 -4.41
C MET A 157 12.06 8.30 -5.70
N ALA A 158 12.58 8.79 -6.80
CA ALA A 158 11.93 8.72 -8.11
C ALA A 158 11.66 7.27 -8.53
N PHE A 159 12.66 6.41 -8.39
CA PHE A 159 12.51 4.98 -8.66
C PHE A 159 11.44 4.34 -7.76
N PHE A 160 11.45 4.65 -6.47
CA PHE A 160 10.44 4.15 -5.53
C PHE A 160 9.03 4.59 -5.93
N VAL A 161 8.80 5.88 -6.22
CA VAL A 161 7.50 6.40 -6.66
C VAL A 161 7.05 5.72 -7.96
N TYR A 162 7.96 5.54 -8.91
CA TYR A 162 7.65 4.86 -10.18
C TYR A 162 7.20 3.41 -9.96
N MET A 163 7.96 2.63 -9.19
CA MET A 163 7.65 1.22 -8.91
C MET A 163 6.38 1.05 -8.09
N ALA A 164 6.21 1.88 -7.06
CA ALA A 164 5.04 1.80 -6.19
C ALA A 164 3.75 2.23 -6.91
N SER A 165 3.80 3.23 -7.78
CA SER A 165 2.64 3.63 -8.60
C SER A 165 2.23 2.52 -9.59
N ARG A 166 3.18 1.77 -10.15
CA ARG A 166 2.88 0.58 -10.97
C ARG A 166 2.21 -0.52 -10.16
N ALA A 167 2.75 -0.83 -8.98
CA ALA A 167 2.18 -1.87 -8.12
C ALA A 167 0.74 -1.53 -7.72
N ASP A 168 0.43 -0.26 -7.40
CA ASP A 168 -0.93 0.19 -7.12
C ASP A 168 -1.87 0.02 -8.33
N ALA A 169 -1.37 0.32 -9.54
CA ALA A 169 -2.12 0.11 -10.78
C ALA A 169 -2.43 -1.37 -11.02
N GLU A 170 -1.43 -2.23 -10.90
CA GLU A 170 -1.56 -3.69 -11.11
C GLU A 170 -2.53 -4.29 -10.10
N ALA A 171 -2.43 -3.90 -8.82
CA ALA A 171 -3.35 -4.34 -7.77
C ALA A 171 -4.80 -3.89 -8.06
N THR A 172 -4.99 -2.66 -8.54
CA THR A 172 -6.32 -2.13 -8.90
C THR A 172 -6.91 -2.87 -10.09
N LEU A 173 -6.11 -3.13 -11.14
CA LEU A 173 -6.51 -3.88 -12.33
C LEU A 173 -6.90 -5.31 -11.98
N LEU A 174 -6.05 -6.00 -11.20
CA LEU A 174 -6.31 -7.36 -10.75
C LEU A 174 -7.60 -7.44 -9.93
N ALA A 175 -7.75 -6.54 -8.96
CA ALA A 175 -8.93 -6.50 -8.13
C ALA A 175 -10.21 -6.23 -8.94
N GLN A 176 -10.14 -5.44 -10.02
CA GLN A 176 -11.27 -5.22 -10.92
C GLN A 176 -11.54 -6.42 -11.83
N ALA A 177 -10.50 -7.06 -12.35
CA ALA A 177 -10.65 -8.26 -13.18
C ALA A 177 -11.29 -9.41 -12.40
N LEU A 178 -11.07 -9.48 -11.08
CA LEU A 178 -11.66 -10.49 -10.20
C LEU A 178 -13.05 -10.11 -9.66
N GLU A 179 -13.50 -8.87 -9.91
CA GLU A 179 -14.79 -8.40 -9.40
C GLU A 179 -15.96 -9.15 -10.06
N GLY A 180 -16.81 -9.74 -9.23
CA GLY A 180 -17.97 -10.51 -9.69
C GLY A 180 -17.67 -11.96 -10.08
N LEU A 181 -16.41 -12.36 -10.21
CA LEU A 181 -16.04 -13.75 -10.44
C LEU A 181 -16.23 -14.60 -9.19
N LYS A 182 -16.73 -15.79 -9.38
CA LYS A 182 -16.87 -16.83 -8.34
C LYS A 182 -15.74 -17.83 -8.48
N VAL A 183 -15.40 -18.51 -7.39
CA VAL A 183 -14.36 -19.55 -7.42
C VAL A 183 -14.61 -20.58 -8.53
N LYS A 184 -15.87 -20.96 -8.77
CA LYS A 184 -16.25 -21.88 -9.84
C LYS A 184 -15.89 -21.39 -11.25
N ASP A 185 -15.77 -20.08 -11.46
CA ASP A 185 -15.47 -19.49 -12.78
C ASP A 185 -13.95 -19.53 -13.09
N LEU A 186 -13.13 -19.74 -12.04
CA LEU A 186 -11.67 -19.79 -12.12
C LEU A 186 -11.10 -21.18 -11.79
N MET A 187 -11.90 -22.05 -11.14
CA MET A 187 -11.42 -23.40 -10.81
C MET A 187 -11.22 -24.23 -12.07
N THR A 188 -10.26 -25.14 -12.02
CA THR A 188 -10.12 -26.20 -13.04
C THR A 188 -11.28 -27.17 -12.90
N PRO A 189 -12.19 -27.27 -13.89
CA PRO A 189 -13.22 -28.27 -13.86
C PRO A 189 -12.60 -29.68 -14.00
N ASN A 190 -13.05 -30.64 -13.21
CA ASN A 190 -12.55 -32.02 -13.21
C ASN A 190 -11.01 -32.08 -12.98
N PRO A 191 -10.51 -31.61 -11.84
CA PRO A 191 -9.08 -31.67 -11.55
C PRO A 191 -8.61 -33.10 -11.48
N ILE A 192 -7.33 -33.35 -11.82
CA ILE A 192 -6.70 -34.63 -11.59
C ILE A 192 -6.63 -34.85 -10.09
N VAL A 193 -7.22 -35.93 -9.60
CA VAL A 193 -7.20 -36.31 -8.19
C VAL A 193 -6.22 -37.43 -7.95
N LEU A 194 -5.56 -37.42 -6.80
CA LEU A 194 -4.59 -38.45 -6.40
C LEU A 194 -5.22 -39.29 -5.27
N PRO A 195 -5.01 -40.60 -5.26
CA PRO A 195 -5.29 -41.45 -4.09
C PRO A 195 -4.22 -41.18 -3.02
N PRO A 196 -4.53 -41.34 -1.71
CA PRO A 196 -3.60 -41.05 -0.62
C PRO A 196 -2.37 -41.96 -0.62
N ASP A 197 -2.47 -43.14 -1.19
CA ASP A 197 -1.41 -44.16 -1.21
C ASP A 197 -0.48 -44.05 -2.44
N LEU A 198 -0.67 -43.03 -3.30
CA LEU A 198 0.17 -42.84 -4.48
C LEU A 198 1.60 -42.45 -4.05
N PRO A 199 2.65 -43.10 -4.57
CA PRO A 199 4.03 -42.68 -4.31
C PRO A 199 4.27 -41.21 -4.72
N VAL A 200 5.06 -40.49 -3.92
CA VAL A 200 5.38 -39.07 -4.17
C VAL A 200 6.04 -38.86 -5.52
N GLU A 201 6.92 -39.79 -5.93
CA GLU A 201 7.61 -39.76 -7.23
C GLU A 201 6.62 -39.78 -8.41
N GLU A 202 5.58 -40.58 -8.32
CA GLU A 202 4.54 -40.65 -9.36
C GLU A 202 3.68 -39.37 -9.35
N ALA A 203 3.35 -38.84 -8.17
CA ALA A 203 2.65 -37.56 -8.05
C ALA A 203 3.46 -36.41 -8.68
N LEU A 204 4.78 -36.37 -8.46
CA LEU A 204 5.68 -35.40 -9.05
C LEU A 204 5.76 -35.53 -10.58
N ALA A 205 5.85 -36.77 -11.08
CA ALA A 205 5.84 -37.04 -12.52
C ALA A 205 4.53 -36.57 -13.19
N LEU A 206 3.40 -36.78 -12.53
CA LEU A 206 2.09 -36.28 -12.99
C LEU A 206 2.04 -34.75 -12.99
N ALA A 207 2.58 -34.10 -11.95
CA ALA A 207 2.66 -32.63 -11.86
C ALA A 207 3.43 -32.03 -13.03
N LEU A 208 4.59 -32.58 -13.33
CA LEU A 208 5.44 -32.14 -14.45
C LEU A 208 4.79 -32.40 -15.81
N ARG A 209 4.19 -33.59 -15.98
CA ARG A 209 3.53 -33.98 -17.23
C ARG A 209 2.32 -33.09 -17.55
N HIS A 210 1.50 -32.80 -16.54
CA HIS A 210 0.26 -32.02 -16.70
C HIS A 210 0.44 -30.53 -16.43
N LYS A 211 1.64 -30.09 -16.04
CA LYS A 211 1.96 -28.69 -15.69
C LYS A 211 1.00 -28.11 -14.65
N VAL A 212 0.70 -28.89 -13.63
CA VAL A 212 -0.16 -28.48 -12.51
C VAL A 212 0.69 -28.32 -11.25
N SER A 213 0.35 -27.32 -10.43
CA SER A 213 1.07 -26.99 -9.20
C SER A 213 0.53 -27.66 -7.94
N GLY A 214 -0.54 -28.44 -8.08
CA GLY A 214 -1.11 -29.17 -6.94
C GLY A 214 -2.29 -30.05 -7.35
N PHE A 215 -2.60 -31.01 -6.47
CA PHE A 215 -3.64 -32.00 -6.66
C PHE A 215 -4.53 -32.12 -5.43
N PRO A 216 -5.84 -32.27 -5.60
CA PRO A 216 -6.71 -32.76 -4.53
C PRO A 216 -6.41 -34.24 -4.26
N VAL A 217 -6.32 -34.60 -3.00
CA VAL A 217 -6.18 -35.99 -2.55
C VAL A 217 -7.56 -36.48 -2.14
N VAL A 218 -8.03 -37.55 -2.81
CA VAL A 218 -9.39 -38.07 -2.62
C VAL A 218 -9.36 -39.55 -2.31
N ALA A 219 -10.10 -40.00 -1.29
CA ALA A 219 -10.35 -41.40 -1.01
C ALA A 219 -11.85 -41.61 -0.82
N GLU A 220 -12.39 -42.69 -1.38
CA GLU A 220 -13.83 -43.06 -1.28
C GLU A 220 -14.80 -41.90 -1.64
N GLY A 221 -14.42 -41.07 -2.63
CA GLY A 221 -15.20 -39.91 -3.05
C GLY A 221 -15.18 -38.72 -2.11
N ARG A 222 -14.35 -38.75 -1.04
CA ARG A 222 -14.20 -37.66 -0.07
C ARG A 222 -12.85 -36.98 -0.25
N LEU A 223 -12.85 -35.65 -0.26
CA LEU A 223 -11.62 -34.83 -0.26
C LEU A 223 -10.93 -34.97 1.11
N LEU A 224 -9.71 -35.50 1.13
CA LEU A 224 -8.87 -35.61 2.33
C LEU A 224 -7.99 -34.36 2.51
N GLY A 225 -7.53 -33.76 1.42
CA GLY A 225 -6.65 -32.59 1.44
C GLY A 225 -6.21 -32.19 0.05
N VAL A 226 -5.25 -31.29 -0.01
CA VAL A 226 -4.58 -30.83 -1.24
C VAL A 226 -3.08 -30.95 -1.03
N VAL A 227 -2.37 -31.49 -2.01
CA VAL A 227 -0.90 -31.53 -2.02
C VAL A 227 -0.40 -30.59 -3.12
N GLY A 228 0.48 -29.66 -2.77
CA GLY A 228 1.16 -28.77 -3.71
C GLY A 228 2.55 -29.28 -4.06
N LEU A 229 3.17 -28.73 -5.13
CA LEU A 229 4.55 -29.06 -5.53
C LEU A 229 5.54 -28.87 -4.38
N GLU A 230 5.42 -27.79 -3.59
CA GLU A 230 6.26 -27.54 -2.42
C GLU A 230 6.20 -28.68 -1.38
N GLY A 231 5.07 -29.37 -1.26
CA GLY A 231 4.90 -30.53 -0.38
C GLY A 231 5.38 -31.86 -1.00
N LEU A 232 5.66 -31.87 -2.31
CA LEU A 232 6.18 -33.04 -3.02
C LEU A 232 7.73 -33.03 -3.15
N GLU A 233 8.36 -31.87 -2.94
CA GLU A 233 9.82 -31.67 -3.04
C GLU A 233 10.53 -31.82 -1.68
N GLY A 234 9.81 -32.00 -0.58
CA GLY A 234 10.30 -32.23 0.79
C GLY A 234 10.22 -33.68 1.17
#